data_ef4a3919eb146b69d1e60b826911cecc
#
_entry.id   ef4a3919eb146b69d1e60b826911cecc
#
_cell.length_a   1.000
_cell.length_b   1.000
_cell.length_c   1.000
_cell.angle_alpha   90.00
_cell.angle_beta   90.00
_cell.angle_gamma   90.00
#
_symmetry.space_group_name_H-M   'P 1'
#
loop_
_entity.id
_entity.type
_entity.pdbx_description
1 polymer ?
#
loop_
_entity_poly.entity_id
_entity_poly.type
_entity_poly.pdbx_seq_one_letter_code
_entity_poly.pdbx_strand_id
1 'polypeptide(L)'
;YLKPDYNTFAVMPWRSRNGVAAARIICDVYKHDNTPFEGCPRVNLKRVLAEAKELGYTMNVGTEAEFFLFEQDEKGLPTTVTNDVAGYFSLDPEDKANDCRREIIETLEQMGFEIEASHHEVAEGQHEINFKYADALTAADNTVTFKWVVRSIASDFGLHATFMPKPVFGINGSGMHCHQSLFDAKGRNLFFDAKDEFKLSKTAHAFIAGQLAHARALSAIVSPTVNSYKRLVPGYEAPAYIGWAQSNRSALIRIPSYTQGRNQSMRAELRFPDPSSNPYLAFAAMLAAALD
;
A
#
# COMPACT_ATOMS: atom_id res chain seq x y z
N TYR A 1 24.44 -3.16 12.91
CA TYR A 1 23.91 -4.52 13.01
C TYR A 1 22.39 -4.54 12.90
N LEU A 2 21.81 -5.71 12.64
CA LEU A 2 20.37 -5.92 12.54
C LEU A 2 19.81 -6.35 13.90
N LYS A 3 18.78 -5.67 14.39
CA LYS A 3 18.04 -6.02 15.61
C LYS A 3 16.68 -6.59 15.21
N PRO A 4 16.42 -7.88 15.45
CA PRO A 4 15.18 -8.51 15.04
C PRO A 4 14.01 -8.03 15.87
N ASP A 5 12.86 -7.84 15.19
CA ASP A 5 11.56 -7.65 15.82
C ASP A 5 10.80 -8.98 15.78
N TYR A 6 10.80 -9.71 16.89
CA TYR A 6 10.22 -11.06 16.98
C TYR A 6 8.71 -11.08 16.74
N ASN A 7 8.01 -9.96 16.91
CA ASN A 7 6.58 -9.88 16.61
C ASN A 7 6.30 -10.00 15.10
N THR A 8 7.34 -9.84 14.27
CA THR A 8 7.22 -9.95 12.82
C THR A 8 7.57 -11.34 12.29
N PHE A 9 7.84 -12.32 13.18
CA PHE A 9 8.14 -13.69 12.74
C PHE A 9 7.00 -14.26 11.90
N ALA A 10 7.32 -14.76 10.71
CA ALA A 10 6.36 -15.45 9.86
C ALA A 10 7.02 -16.58 9.08
N VAL A 11 6.36 -17.74 9.06
CA VAL A 11 6.76 -18.87 8.21
C VAL A 11 6.47 -18.53 6.76
N MET A 12 7.37 -18.92 5.86
CA MET A 12 7.23 -18.72 4.41
C MET A 12 6.77 -20.03 3.76
N PRO A 13 5.47 -20.21 3.46
CA PRO A 13 4.94 -21.50 2.97
C PRO A 13 5.63 -21.97 1.69
N TRP A 14 5.84 -21.08 0.72
CA TRP A 14 6.46 -21.40 -0.57
C TRP A 14 7.96 -21.76 -0.49
N ARG A 15 8.60 -21.53 0.65
CA ARG A 15 10.01 -21.89 0.90
C ARG A 15 10.16 -23.10 1.81
N SER A 16 9.05 -23.63 2.35
CA SER A 16 9.08 -24.80 3.22
C SER A 16 9.07 -26.09 2.39
N ARG A 17 10.15 -26.87 2.45
CA ARG A 17 10.34 -28.10 1.67
C ARG A 17 10.90 -29.21 2.54
N ASN A 18 10.48 -30.45 2.28
CA ASN A 18 11.01 -31.67 2.91
C ASN A 18 11.00 -31.64 4.45
N GLY A 19 9.95 -31.05 5.05
CA GLY A 19 9.82 -30.95 6.50
C GLY A 19 10.68 -29.85 7.15
N VAL A 20 11.40 -29.04 6.35
CA VAL A 20 12.14 -27.89 6.83
C VAL A 20 11.34 -26.62 6.53
N ALA A 21 10.95 -25.89 7.58
CA ALA A 21 10.28 -24.61 7.44
C ALA A 21 11.31 -23.47 7.29
N ALA A 22 11.08 -22.59 6.32
CA ALA A 22 11.77 -21.31 6.23
C ALA A 22 10.89 -20.22 6.84
N ALA A 23 11.50 -19.27 7.54
CA ALA A 23 10.79 -18.16 8.16
C ALA A 23 11.54 -16.84 7.92
N ARG A 24 10.83 -15.72 8.00
CA ARG A 24 11.41 -14.37 7.98
C ARG A 24 11.19 -13.67 9.32
N ILE A 25 12.09 -12.75 9.67
CA ILE A 25 11.94 -11.78 10.75
C ILE A 25 12.37 -10.43 10.19
N ILE A 26 11.57 -9.39 10.41
CA ILE A 26 11.93 -8.02 10.04
C ILE A 26 12.86 -7.46 11.12
N CYS A 27 13.89 -6.73 10.70
CA CYS A 27 14.89 -6.18 11.60
C CYS A 27 14.97 -4.66 11.45
N ASP A 28 15.20 -3.99 12.56
CA ASP A 28 15.64 -2.60 12.56
C ASP A 28 17.17 -2.54 12.44
N VAL A 29 17.69 -1.47 11.83
CA VAL A 29 19.13 -1.25 11.73
C VAL A 29 19.60 -0.40 12.92
N TYR A 30 20.66 -0.84 13.55
CA TYR A 30 21.30 -0.18 14.70
C TYR A 30 22.79 0.07 14.44
N LYS A 31 23.32 1.14 15.02
CA LYS A 31 24.75 1.45 15.02
C LYS A 31 25.48 0.61 16.07
N HIS A 32 26.82 0.61 16.01
CA HIS A 32 27.68 -0.16 16.93
C HIS A 32 27.58 0.27 18.40
N ASP A 33 27.13 1.51 18.65
CA ASP A 33 26.88 2.08 19.97
C ASP A 33 25.48 1.75 20.55
N ASN A 34 24.75 0.81 19.93
CA ASN A 34 23.38 0.43 20.28
C ASN A 34 22.32 1.53 20.08
N THR A 35 22.63 2.60 19.34
CA THR A 35 21.61 3.58 18.94
C THR A 35 20.95 3.18 17.62
N PRO A 36 19.65 3.50 17.40
CA PRO A 36 19.02 3.29 16.12
C PRO A 36 19.74 4.04 15.00
N PHE A 37 19.84 3.41 13.82
CA PHE A 37 20.43 4.06 12.66
C PHE A 37 19.41 4.99 12.00
N GLU A 38 19.74 6.27 11.90
CA GLU A 38 18.85 7.32 11.39
C GLU A 38 18.44 7.11 9.92
N GLY A 39 19.24 6.38 9.15
CA GLY A 39 18.92 6.02 7.77
C GLY A 39 18.01 4.81 7.63
N CYS A 40 17.62 4.14 8.73
CA CYS A 40 16.70 3.00 8.67
C CYS A 40 15.24 3.46 8.45
N PRO A 41 14.59 3.09 7.32
CA PRO A 41 13.22 3.52 7.03
C PRO A 41 12.22 3.14 8.14
N ARG A 42 12.30 1.91 8.65
CA ARG A 42 11.40 1.40 9.68
C ARG A 42 11.58 2.15 11.01
N VAL A 43 12.81 2.49 11.37
CA VAL A 43 13.10 3.31 12.57
C VAL A 43 12.53 4.72 12.41
N ASN A 44 12.60 5.33 11.23
CA ASN A 44 12.01 6.64 10.97
C ASN A 44 10.48 6.63 11.12
N LEU A 45 9.80 5.59 10.63
CA LEU A 45 8.36 5.44 10.86
C LEU A 45 8.06 5.32 12.35
N LYS A 46 8.78 4.47 13.10
CA LYS A 46 8.61 4.33 14.56
C LYS A 46 8.76 5.66 15.29
N ARG A 47 9.72 6.51 14.87
CA ARG A 47 9.92 7.84 15.45
C ARG A 47 8.69 8.75 15.27
N VAL A 48 8.19 8.87 14.04
CA VAL A 48 7.02 9.71 13.76
C VAL A 48 5.76 9.17 14.43
N LEU A 49 5.61 7.84 14.50
CA LEU A 49 4.50 7.22 15.23
C LEU A 49 4.57 7.51 16.76
N ALA A 50 5.77 7.59 17.33
CA ALA A 50 5.94 7.98 18.73
C ALA A 50 5.54 9.44 18.96
N GLU A 51 5.94 10.36 18.08
CA GLU A 51 5.51 11.76 18.10
C GLU A 51 3.97 11.89 18.01
N ALA A 52 3.33 11.16 17.10
CA ALA A 52 1.87 11.12 16.99
C ALA A 52 1.20 10.58 18.28
N LYS A 53 1.80 9.56 18.89
CA LYS A 53 1.30 8.97 20.14
C LYS A 53 1.35 9.95 21.32
N GLU A 54 2.38 10.78 21.40
CA GLU A 54 2.47 11.86 22.39
C GLU A 54 1.32 12.88 22.24
N LEU A 55 0.86 13.10 21.00
CA LEU A 55 -0.32 13.90 20.68
C LEU A 55 -1.65 13.16 20.91
N GLY A 56 -1.61 11.91 21.32
CA GLY A 56 -2.78 11.06 21.58
C GLY A 56 -3.34 10.34 20.34
N TYR A 57 -2.56 10.24 19.26
CA TYR A 57 -2.99 9.64 17.99
C TYR A 57 -2.32 8.29 17.74
N THR A 58 -3.10 7.35 17.21
CA THR A 58 -2.62 6.13 16.56
C THR A 58 -3.06 6.17 15.11
N MET A 59 -2.12 6.06 14.18
CA MET A 59 -2.41 6.01 12.74
C MET A 59 -2.64 4.58 12.30
N ASN A 60 -3.78 4.33 11.64
CA ASN A 60 -4.04 3.11 10.90
C ASN A 60 -3.95 3.37 9.41
N VAL A 61 -3.42 2.37 8.68
CA VAL A 61 -3.24 2.43 7.22
C VAL A 61 -3.72 1.13 6.58
N GLY A 62 -4.49 1.24 5.50
CA GLY A 62 -4.75 0.17 4.53
C GLY A 62 -4.14 0.54 3.20
N THR A 63 -3.46 -0.38 2.55
CA THR A 63 -2.84 -0.17 1.25
C THR A 63 -3.52 -0.97 0.17
N GLU A 64 -3.76 -0.35 -0.97
CA GLU A 64 -4.18 -0.97 -2.23
C GLU A 64 -3.00 -0.88 -3.20
N ALA A 65 -2.13 -1.89 -3.18
CA ALA A 65 -0.92 -1.89 -4.00
C ALA A 65 -1.14 -2.71 -5.28
N GLU A 66 -1.37 -2.01 -6.37
CA GLU A 66 -1.57 -2.59 -7.69
C GLU A 66 -0.25 -3.10 -8.29
N PHE A 67 -0.35 -4.13 -9.13
CA PHE A 67 0.80 -4.73 -9.80
C PHE A 67 0.44 -5.29 -11.16
N PHE A 68 1.45 -5.40 -12.05
CA PHE A 68 1.32 -6.06 -13.34
C PHE A 68 1.97 -7.42 -13.33
N LEU A 69 1.41 -8.34 -14.11
CA LEU A 69 1.99 -9.63 -14.44
C LEU A 69 2.34 -9.63 -15.95
N PHE A 70 3.62 -9.85 -16.23
CA PHE A 70 4.14 -9.99 -17.59
C PHE A 70 4.62 -11.40 -17.87
N GLU A 71 4.54 -11.81 -19.13
CA GLU A 71 5.19 -13.03 -19.59
C GLU A 71 6.71 -12.92 -19.49
N GLN A 72 7.37 -14.06 -19.31
CA GLN A 72 8.83 -14.18 -19.40
C GLN A 72 9.22 -14.73 -20.77
N ASP A 73 10.40 -14.38 -21.25
CA ASP A 73 10.98 -14.97 -22.45
C ASP A 73 11.52 -16.40 -22.17
N GLU A 74 12.02 -17.07 -23.21
CA GLU A 74 12.60 -18.42 -23.13
C GLU A 74 13.79 -18.51 -22.14
N LYS A 75 14.39 -17.38 -21.77
CA LYS A 75 15.49 -17.29 -20.81
C LYS A 75 15.01 -16.94 -19.39
N GLY A 76 13.71 -16.78 -19.17
CA GLY A 76 13.11 -16.35 -17.91
C GLY A 76 13.29 -14.84 -17.64
N LEU A 77 13.58 -14.03 -18.64
CA LEU A 77 13.68 -12.58 -18.51
C LEU A 77 12.30 -11.93 -18.71
N PRO A 78 11.99 -10.85 -17.99
CA PRO A 78 10.71 -10.16 -18.12
C PRO A 78 10.55 -9.54 -19.51
N THR A 79 9.35 -9.66 -20.07
CA THR A 79 8.94 -8.98 -21.30
C THR A 79 8.01 -7.80 -20.97
N THR A 80 7.47 -7.13 -21.99
CA THR A 80 6.37 -6.16 -21.89
C THR A 80 5.04 -6.73 -22.36
N VAL A 81 4.98 -8.04 -22.59
CA VAL A 81 3.76 -8.76 -22.96
C VAL A 81 3.00 -9.07 -21.66
N THR A 82 1.78 -8.56 -21.54
CA THR A 82 0.88 -8.83 -20.42
C THR A 82 0.41 -10.28 -20.46
N ASN A 83 0.17 -10.90 -19.32
CA ASN A 83 -0.28 -12.29 -19.25
C ASN A 83 -1.67 -12.51 -19.87
N ASP A 84 -2.47 -11.45 -20.02
CA ASP A 84 -3.80 -11.45 -20.62
C ASP A 84 -4.14 -10.08 -21.23
N VAL A 85 -5.34 -10.00 -21.82
CA VAL A 85 -5.95 -8.79 -22.38
C VAL A 85 -7.27 -8.45 -21.69
N ALA A 86 -7.46 -8.94 -20.47
CA ALA A 86 -8.64 -8.72 -19.66
C ALA A 86 -8.73 -7.28 -19.15
N GLY A 87 -9.83 -6.91 -18.56
CA GLY A 87 -10.11 -5.58 -18.02
C GLY A 87 -10.69 -5.63 -16.62
N TYR A 88 -11.17 -4.48 -16.14
CA TYR A 88 -11.66 -4.30 -14.78
C TYR A 88 -12.76 -5.30 -14.42
N PHE A 89 -12.52 -6.08 -13.35
CA PHE A 89 -13.41 -7.15 -12.86
C PHE A 89 -13.68 -8.29 -13.86
N SER A 90 -12.83 -8.48 -14.87
CA SER A 90 -12.90 -9.68 -15.71
C SER A 90 -12.72 -10.95 -14.87
N LEU A 91 -13.38 -12.01 -15.32
CA LEU A 91 -13.34 -13.35 -14.74
C LEU A 91 -12.77 -14.35 -15.75
N ASP A 92 -12.58 -15.61 -15.32
CA ASP A 92 -12.23 -16.70 -16.22
C ASP A 92 -13.23 -16.82 -17.39
N PRO A 93 -12.78 -17.13 -18.60
CA PRO A 93 -11.41 -17.49 -19.01
C PRO A 93 -10.55 -16.30 -19.48
N GLU A 94 -11.04 -15.07 -19.39
CA GLU A 94 -10.34 -13.86 -19.86
C GLU A 94 -9.20 -13.47 -18.91
N ASP A 95 -9.45 -13.54 -17.60
CA ASP A 95 -8.45 -13.34 -16.55
C ASP A 95 -7.60 -14.60 -16.37
N LYS A 96 -6.47 -14.63 -17.06
CA LYS A 96 -5.56 -15.79 -17.03
C LYS A 96 -4.68 -15.85 -15.76
N ALA A 97 -4.70 -14.83 -14.91
CA ALA A 97 -3.92 -14.81 -13.69
C ALA A 97 -4.72 -15.22 -12.44
N ASN A 98 -5.97 -15.64 -12.59
CA ASN A 98 -6.84 -16.00 -11.47
C ASN A 98 -6.21 -17.06 -10.55
N ASP A 99 -5.60 -18.12 -11.10
CA ASP A 99 -4.92 -19.15 -10.33
C ASP A 99 -3.68 -18.62 -9.60
N CYS A 100 -2.89 -17.76 -10.26
CA CYS A 100 -1.74 -17.11 -9.62
C CYS A 100 -2.17 -16.21 -8.47
N ARG A 101 -3.22 -15.39 -8.65
CA ARG A 101 -3.76 -14.56 -7.56
C ARG A 101 -4.29 -15.40 -6.40
N ARG A 102 -4.98 -16.50 -6.68
CA ARG A 102 -5.46 -17.43 -5.64
C ARG A 102 -4.30 -18.00 -4.82
N GLU A 103 -3.24 -18.46 -5.45
CA GLU A 103 -2.05 -18.98 -4.74
C GLU A 103 -1.36 -17.89 -3.91
N ILE A 104 -1.31 -16.65 -4.41
CA ILE A 104 -0.82 -15.49 -3.65
C ILE A 104 -1.68 -15.28 -2.39
N ILE A 105 -3.01 -15.31 -2.52
CA ILE A 105 -3.95 -15.13 -1.42
C ILE A 105 -3.79 -16.21 -0.38
N GLU A 106 -3.82 -17.48 -0.77
CA GLU A 106 -3.67 -18.62 0.12
C GLU A 106 -2.34 -18.59 0.89
N THR A 107 -1.26 -18.16 0.20
CA THR A 107 0.05 -17.95 0.81
C THR A 107 0.03 -16.82 1.85
N LEU A 108 -0.59 -15.69 1.54
CA LEU A 108 -0.71 -14.55 2.46
C LEU A 108 -1.57 -14.90 3.68
N GLU A 109 -2.68 -15.62 3.50
CA GLU A 109 -3.54 -16.09 4.60
C GLU A 109 -2.78 -17.04 5.53
N GLN A 110 -1.98 -17.95 5.00
CA GLN A 110 -1.08 -18.81 5.79
C GLN A 110 -0.03 -18.01 6.58
N MET A 111 0.31 -16.79 6.11
CA MET A 111 1.19 -15.87 6.83
C MET A 111 0.45 -14.94 7.80
N GLY A 112 -0.86 -15.10 7.95
CA GLY A 112 -1.69 -14.35 8.90
C GLY A 112 -2.31 -13.07 8.34
N PHE A 113 -2.31 -12.88 7.01
CA PHE A 113 -3.04 -11.77 6.39
C PHE A 113 -4.54 -12.06 6.39
N GLU A 114 -5.34 -11.02 6.61
CA GLU A 114 -6.79 -11.06 6.43
C GLU A 114 -7.10 -10.41 5.08
N ILE A 115 -7.42 -11.24 4.08
CA ILE A 115 -7.70 -10.76 2.71
C ILE A 115 -9.13 -10.27 2.63
N GLU A 116 -9.36 -9.11 2.00
CA GLU A 116 -10.67 -8.48 1.87
C GLU A 116 -11.22 -8.56 0.44
N ALA A 117 -10.36 -8.40 -0.57
CA ALA A 117 -10.76 -8.43 -1.97
C ALA A 117 -9.59 -8.82 -2.88
N SER A 118 -9.93 -9.32 -4.08
CA SER A 118 -8.98 -9.57 -5.17
C SER A 118 -9.72 -9.45 -6.50
N HIS A 119 -9.16 -8.73 -7.44
CA HIS A 119 -9.75 -8.55 -8.76
C HIS A 119 -8.69 -8.22 -9.82
N HIS A 120 -9.08 -8.41 -11.10
CA HIS A 120 -8.38 -7.87 -12.24
C HIS A 120 -8.62 -6.36 -12.30
N GLU A 121 -7.57 -5.59 -12.56
CA GLU A 121 -7.61 -4.13 -12.69
C GLU A 121 -7.95 -3.66 -14.12
N VAL A 122 -7.96 -2.33 -14.35
CA VAL A 122 -8.38 -1.72 -15.60
C VAL A 122 -7.44 -2.06 -16.76
N ALA A 123 -6.13 -2.06 -16.52
CA ALA A 123 -5.15 -2.35 -17.55
C ALA A 123 -4.97 -3.85 -17.75
N GLU A 124 -4.68 -4.25 -18.98
CA GLU A 124 -4.30 -5.61 -19.32
C GLU A 124 -3.16 -6.12 -18.42
N GLY A 125 -3.31 -7.32 -17.86
CA GLY A 125 -2.35 -7.92 -16.93
C GLY A 125 -2.15 -7.18 -15.62
N GLN A 126 -3.06 -6.28 -15.23
CA GLN A 126 -3.00 -5.55 -13.98
C GLN A 126 -3.94 -6.14 -12.93
N HIS A 127 -3.46 -6.24 -11.70
CA HIS A 127 -4.15 -6.93 -10.60
C HIS A 127 -4.04 -6.16 -9.30
N GLU A 128 -5.03 -6.38 -8.42
CA GLU A 128 -5.06 -5.86 -7.06
C GLU A 128 -5.52 -6.95 -6.08
N ILE A 129 -4.86 -7.01 -4.93
CA ILE A 129 -5.26 -7.85 -3.79
C ILE A 129 -5.24 -6.97 -2.55
N ASN A 130 -6.41 -6.81 -1.92
CA ASN A 130 -6.60 -5.97 -0.76
C ASN A 130 -6.60 -6.81 0.50
N PHE A 131 -5.85 -6.37 1.48
CA PHE A 131 -5.82 -6.94 2.81
C PHE A 131 -6.17 -5.90 3.87
N LYS A 132 -6.69 -6.36 4.98
CA LYS A 132 -7.19 -5.53 6.06
C LYS A 132 -6.14 -4.52 6.55
N TYR A 133 -6.61 -3.31 6.83
CA TYR A 133 -5.81 -2.26 7.44
C TYR A 133 -5.26 -2.68 8.82
N ALA A 134 -4.14 -2.11 9.20
CA ALA A 134 -3.53 -2.29 10.51
C ALA A 134 -2.95 -0.96 11.03
N ASP A 135 -2.35 -0.96 12.23
CA ASP A 135 -1.50 0.14 12.61
C ASP A 135 -0.40 0.37 11.56
N ALA A 136 0.04 1.62 11.41
CA ALA A 136 0.89 2.01 10.28
C ALA A 136 2.23 1.24 10.21
N LEU A 137 2.79 0.78 11.34
CA LEU A 137 4.01 -0.02 11.31
C LEU A 137 3.74 -1.42 10.77
N THR A 138 2.71 -2.08 11.28
CA THR A 138 2.25 -3.40 10.80
C THR A 138 1.83 -3.32 9.33
N ALA A 139 1.10 -2.28 8.92
CA ALA A 139 0.70 -2.08 7.53
C ALA A 139 1.91 -1.93 6.59
N ALA A 140 2.98 -1.24 7.02
CA ALA A 140 4.20 -1.11 6.25
C ALA A 140 4.95 -2.46 6.15
N ASP A 141 5.07 -3.20 7.25
CA ASP A 141 5.65 -4.54 7.29
C ASP A 141 4.88 -5.51 6.37
N ASN A 142 3.54 -5.44 6.38
CA ASN A 142 2.66 -6.21 5.51
C ASN A 142 2.84 -5.84 4.04
N THR A 143 2.92 -4.56 3.70
CA THR A 143 3.12 -4.11 2.32
C THR A 143 4.44 -4.61 1.73
N VAL A 144 5.53 -4.59 2.50
CA VAL A 144 6.83 -5.15 2.06
C VAL A 144 6.72 -6.66 1.85
N THR A 145 6.07 -7.36 2.78
CA THR A 145 5.86 -8.81 2.71
C THR A 145 5.00 -9.19 1.51
N PHE A 146 3.88 -8.50 1.31
CA PHE A 146 2.98 -8.65 0.16
C PHE A 146 3.74 -8.57 -1.16
N LYS A 147 4.53 -7.51 -1.36
CA LYS A 147 5.32 -7.33 -2.59
C LYS A 147 6.33 -8.46 -2.83
N TRP A 148 6.86 -9.04 -1.78
CA TRP A 148 7.76 -10.19 -1.88
C TRP A 148 7.00 -11.47 -2.25
N VAL A 149 5.88 -11.76 -1.58
CA VAL A 149 5.04 -12.93 -1.88
C VAL A 149 4.56 -12.89 -3.33
N VAL A 150 4.00 -11.76 -3.78
CA VAL A 150 3.52 -11.58 -5.16
C VAL A 150 4.62 -11.92 -6.17
N ARG A 151 5.83 -11.38 -6.00
CA ARG A 151 6.93 -11.67 -6.92
C ARG A 151 7.38 -13.13 -6.89
N SER A 152 7.40 -13.73 -5.70
CA SER A 152 7.85 -15.12 -5.54
C SER A 152 6.85 -16.10 -6.17
N ILE A 153 5.56 -15.93 -5.88
CA ILE A 153 4.52 -16.82 -6.41
C ILE A 153 4.36 -16.61 -7.93
N ALA A 154 4.33 -15.35 -8.42
CA ALA A 154 4.28 -15.10 -9.85
C ALA A 154 5.44 -15.79 -10.61
N SER A 155 6.64 -15.76 -10.04
CA SER A 155 7.80 -16.48 -10.62
C SER A 155 7.60 -17.99 -10.69
N ASP A 156 6.93 -18.60 -9.70
CA ASP A 156 6.60 -20.04 -9.72
C ASP A 156 5.55 -20.39 -10.80
N PHE A 157 4.75 -19.39 -11.21
CA PHE A 157 3.82 -19.48 -12.36
C PHE A 157 4.46 -19.10 -13.71
N GLY A 158 5.77 -18.85 -13.77
CA GLY A 158 6.45 -18.42 -15.00
C GLY A 158 6.13 -16.98 -15.42
N LEU A 159 5.62 -16.16 -14.50
CA LEU A 159 5.27 -14.77 -14.72
C LEU A 159 6.25 -13.82 -14.01
N HIS A 160 6.37 -12.60 -14.53
CA HIS A 160 7.12 -11.52 -13.91
C HIS A 160 6.17 -10.50 -13.29
N ALA A 161 6.13 -10.44 -11.96
CA ALA A 161 5.37 -9.42 -11.25
C ALA A 161 6.17 -8.13 -11.08
N THR A 162 5.60 -7.01 -11.52
CA THR A 162 6.19 -5.68 -11.32
C THR A 162 5.27 -4.73 -10.59
N PHE A 163 5.85 -3.94 -9.70
CA PHE A 163 5.23 -2.83 -8.99
C PHE A 163 5.66 -1.47 -9.56
N MET A 164 6.05 -1.46 -10.83
CA MET A 164 6.41 -0.24 -11.55
C MET A 164 5.17 0.64 -11.76
N PRO A 165 5.21 1.95 -11.46
CA PRO A 165 4.01 2.81 -11.54
C PRO A 165 3.39 2.92 -12.92
N LYS A 166 4.20 2.93 -13.97
CA LYS A 166 3.73 3.01 -15.38
C LYS A 166 4.59 2.15 -16.27
N PRO A 167 4.43 0.81 -16.24
CA PRO A 167 5.27 -0.08 -17.02
C PRO A 167 4.96 -0.02 -18.52
N VAL A 168 3.72 0.28 -18.90
CA VAL A 168 3.27 0.36 -20.29
C VAL A 168 2.68 1.75 -20.55
N PHE A 169 3.09 2.37 -21.66
CA PHE A 169 2.52 3.63 -22.12
C PHE A 169 1.12 3.43 -22.70
N GLY A 170 0.19 4.36 -22.46
CA GLY A 170 -1.13 4.34 -23.09
C GLY A 170 -2.21 3.55 -22.35
N ILE A 171 -1.87 2.80 -21.29
CA ILE A 171 -2.84 2.12 -20.42
C ILE A 171 -2.73 2.61 -18.97
N ASN A 172 -3.61 2.20 -18.06
CA ASN A 172 -3.55 2.58 -16.65
C ASN A 172 -2.22 2.14 -16.02
N GLY A 173 -1.75 2.89 -15.02
CA GLY A 173 -0.57 2.55 -14.22
C GLY A 173 -0.96 2.07 -12.84
N SER A 174 0.03 1.58 -12.06
CA SER A 174 -0.18 1.04 -10.72
C SER A 174 -0.05 2.11 -9.64
N GLY A 175 -1.11 2.29 -8.87
CA GLY A 175 -1.14 3.06 -7.64
C GLY A 175 -0.83 2.21 -6.41
N MET A 176 -0.50 2.88 -5.33
CA MET A 176 -0.56 2.34 -3.98
C MET A 176 -1.40 3.30 -3.14
N HIS A 177 -2.72 3.20 -3.30
CA HIS A 177 -3.64 4.05 -2.57
C HIS A 177 -3.52 3.75 -1.08
N CYS A 178 -3.43 4.80 -0.27
CA CYS A 178 -3.23 4.69 1.17
C CYS A 178 -4.47 5.22 1.89
N HIS A 179 -5.29 4.31 2.42
CA HIS A 179 -6.41 4.63 3.29
C HIS A 179 -5.88 4.90 4.69
N GLN A 180 -6.12 6.11 5.20
CA GLN A 180 -5.56 6.59 6.45
C GLN A 180 -6.65 7.03 7.42
N SER A 181 -6.45 6.74 8.68
CA SER A 181 -7.30 7.24 9.77
C SER A 181 -6.52 7.37 11.07
N LEU A 182 -6.94 8.30 11.93
CA LEU A 182 -6.39 8.44 13.28
C LEU A 182 -7.38 7.90 14.31
N PHE A 183 -6.84 7.22 15.30
CA PHE A 183 -7.58 6.65 16.43
C PHE A 183 -7.05 7.20 17.75
N ASP A 184 -7.91 7.31 18.74
CA ASP A 184 -7.50 7.64 20.11
C ASP A 184 -7.03 6.38 20.87
N ALA A 185 -6.56 6.60 22.10
CA ALA A 185 -6.11 5.52 22.99
C ALA A 185 -7.22 4.53 23.39
N LYS A 186 -8.48 4.85 23.14
CA LYS A 186 -9.64 3.97 23.38
C LYS A 186 -10.07 3.21 22.11
N GLY A 187 -9.33 3.34 21.02
CA GLY A 187 -9.65 2.69 19.73
C GLY A 187 -10.83 3.33 19.02
N ARG A 188 -11.16 4.60 19.26
CA ARG A 188 -12.20 5.32 18.54
C ARG A 188 -11.59 6.07 17.36
N ASN A 189 -12.21 5.94 16.19
CA ASN A 189 -11.85 6.70 15.00
C ASN A 189 -12.14 8.19 15.22
N LEU A 190 -11.12 9.03 15.01
CA LEU A 190 -11.20 10.48 15.23
C LEU A 190 -11.65 11.27 14.00
N PHE A 191 -11.90 10.61 12.87
CA PHE A 191 -12.26 11.27 11.61
C PHE A 191 -13.76 11.52 11.45
N PHE A 192 -14.61 10.90 12.27
CA PHE A 192 -16.05 11.01 12.14
C PHE A 192 -16.66 12.19 12.92
N ASP A 193 -17.50 12.99 12.26
CA ASP A 193 -18.45 13.95 12.88
C ASP A 193 -19.80 13.88 12.16
N ALA A 194 -20.86 13.51 12.91
CA ALA A 194 -22.21 13.39 12.36
C ALA A 194 -22.80 14.71 11.85
N LYS A 195 -22.31 15.87 12.31
CA LYS A 195 -22.84 17.20 11.97
C LYS A 195 -22.21 17.82 10.73
N ASP A 196 -21.03 17.34 10.35
CA ASP A 196 -20.34 17.83 9.15
C ASP A 196 -21.02 17.31 7.87
N GLU A 197 -20.99 18.08 6.81
CA GLU A 197 -21.58 17.74 5.50
C GLU A 197 -21.00 16.44 4.95
N PHE A 198 -19.69 16.26 5.04
CA PHE A 198 -18.95 15.07 4.58
C PHE A 198 -18.74 14.01 5.66
N LYS A 199 -19.33 14.22 6.86
CA LYS A 199 -19.13 13.41 8.07
C LYS A 199 -17.68 13.39 8.57
N LEU A 200 -16.90 14.41 8.25
CA LEU A 200 -15.50 14.58 8.65
C LEU A 200 -15.40 15.45 9.90
N SER A 201 -14.63 15.00 10.86
CA SER A 201 -14.30 15.81 12.05
C SER A 201 -13.31 16.94 11.70
N LYS A 202 -13.14 17.89 12.63
CA LYS A 202 -12.08 18.90 12.52
C LYS A 202 -10.69 18.30 12.41
N THR A 203 -10.43 17.18 13.11
CA THR A 203 -9.17 16.43 13.02
C THR A 203 -8.97 15.87 11.59
N ALA A 204 -10.01 15.33 10.98
CA ALA A 204 -9.93 14.83 9.61
C ALA A 204 -9.67 15.95 8.59
N HIS A 205 -10.37 17.10 8.72
CA HIS A 205 -10.13 18.26 7.87
C HIS A 205 -8.70 18.81 8.01
N ALA A 206 -8.17 18.90 9.24
CA ALA A 206 -6.79 19.33 9.51
C ALA A 206 -5.78 18.33 8.90
N PHE A 207 -5.99 17.03 9.11
CA PHE A 207 -5.17 15.96 8.53
C PHE A 207 -5.08 16.04 7.00
N ILE A 208 -6.22 16.24 6.34
CA ILE A 208 -6.29 16.43 4.88
C ILE A 208 -5.56 17.71 4.46
N ALA A 209 -5.78 18.81 5.17
CA ALA A 209 -5.17 20.10 4.86
C ALA A 209 -3.63 20.04 4.94
N GLY A 210 -3.08 19.42 5.98
CA GLY A 210 -1.63 19.23 6.13
C GLY A 210 -1.04 18.44 4.96
N GLN A 211 -1.64 17.31 4.58
CA GLN A 211 -1.16 16.53 3.44
C GLN A 211 -1.27 17.31 2.11
N LEU A 212 -2.31 18.11 1.90
CA LEU A 212 -2.42 18.96 0.70
C LEU A 212 -1.40 20.08 0.68
N ALA A 213 -1.14 20.73 1.83
CA ALA A 213 -0.14 21.79 1.95
C ALA A 213 1.27 21.28 1.59
N HIS A 214 1.60 20.06 1.99
CA HIS A 214 2.89 19.42 1.75
C HIS A 214 2.92 18.49 0.53
N ALA A 215 1.86 18.43 -0.29
CA ALA A 215 1.73 17.45 -1.38
C ALA A 215 2.92 17.45 -2.35
N ARG A 216 3.49 18.60 -2.68
CA ARG A 216 4.67 18.71 -3.57
C ARG A 216 5.91 18.07 -2.94
N ALA A 217 6.15 18.28 -1.66
CA ALA A 217 7.27 17.66 -0.95
C ALA A 217 7.03 16.15 -0.76
N LEU A 218 5.82 15.76 -0.42
CA LEU A 218 5.42 14.36 -0.28
C LEU A 218 5.66 13.57 -1.57
N SER A 219 5.43 14.16 -2.75
CA SER A 219 5.59 13.47 -4.02
C SER A 219 7.00 12.90 -4.21
N ALA A 220 8.03 13.55 -3.69
CA ALA A 220 9.41 13.06 -3.76
C ALA A 220 9.64 11.74 -2.99
N ILE A 221 8.77 11.44 -2.02
CA ILE A 221 8.88 10.24 -1.16
C ILE A 221 7.88 9.17 -1.58
N VAL A 222 6.63 9.57 -1.87
CA VAL A 222 5.54 8.62 -2.16
C VAL A 222 5.42 8.28 -3.64
N SER A 223 6.05 9.08 -4.52
CA SER A 223 6.14 8.89 -5.98
C SER A 223 7.60 9.11 -6.43
N PRO A 224 8.56 8.26 -5.97
CA PRO A 224 9.97 8.62 -5.90
C PRO A 224 10.75 8.46 -7.21
N THR A 225 10.14 7.95 -8.27
CA THR A 225 10.83 7.66 -9.53
C THR A 225 10.36 8.55 -10.66
N VAL A 226 11.19 8.70 -11.70
CA VAL A 226 10.77 9.38 -12.95
C VAL A 226 9.54 8.68 -13.54
N ASN A 227 9.45 7.36 -13.40
CA ASN A 227 8.31 6.58 -13.87
C ASN A 227 7.02 6.88 -13.10
N SER A 228 7.11 7.27 -11.81
CA SER A 228 5.97 7.71 -11.02
C SER A 228 5.20 8.84 -11.69
N TYR A 229 5.91 9.83 -12.23
CA TYR A 229 5.30 10.99 -12.89
C TYR A 229 4.70 10.67 -14.27
N LYS A 230 5.05 9.55 -14.87
CA LYS A 230 4.38 9.05 -16.08
C LYS A 230 3.00 8.47 -15.78
N ARG A 231 2.76 8.05 -14.51
CA ARG A 231 1.44 7.63 -14.02
C ARG A 231 0.55 8.84 -13.68
N LEU A 232 1.10 9.89 -13.06
CA LEU A 232 0.36 11.04 -12.53
C LEU A 232 -0.04 12.02 -13.63
N VAL A 233 -0.81 11.54 -14.60
CA VAL A 233 -1.30 12.31 -15.76
C VAL A 233 -2.83 12.14 -15.90
N PRO A 234 -3.54 13.14 -16.47
CA PRO A 234 -4.98 13.04 -16.69
C PRO A 234 -5.38 11.87 -17.58
N GLY A 235 -6.58 11.34 -17.38
CA GLY A 235 -7.20 10.33 -18.24
C GLY A 235 -7.03 8.87 -17.82
N TYR A 236 -6.32 8.60 -16.71
CA TYR A 236 -6.04 7.22 -16.25
C TYR A 236 -6.39 6.99 -14.77
N GLU A 237 -7.38 7.69 -14.24
CA GLU A 237 -7.82 7.61 -12.83
C GLU A 237 -6.73 7.93 -11.79
N ALA A 238 -5.59 8.47 -12.23
CA ALA A 238 -4.52 8.93 -11.38
C ALA A 238 -4.67 10.43 -11.06
N PRO A 239 -4.28 10.89 -9.86
CA PRO A 239 -4.40 12.29 -9.49
C PRO A 239 -3.35 13.13 -10.24
N ALA A 240 -3.82 14.18 -10.93
CA ALA A 240 -2.98 15.15 -11.62
C ALA A 240 -3.02 16.55 -10.97
N TYR A 241 -3.92 16.77 -10.02
CA TYR A 241 -4.14 18.05 -9.35
C TYR A 241 -4.17 17.89 -7.84
N ILE A 242 -3.67 18.89 -7.11
CA ILE A 242 -3.71 18.94 -5.65
C ILE A 242 -5.10 19.36 -5.21
N GLY A 243 -5.82 18.49 -4.55
CA GLY A 243 -7.16 18.74 -4.04
C GLY A 243 -7.79 17.46 -3.45
N TRP A 244 -8.88 17.63 -2.72
CA TRP A 244 -9.64 16.50 -2.20
C TRP A 244 -11.09 16.55 -2.69
N ALA A 245 -11.73 15.40 -2.73
CA ALA A 245 -13.14 15.30 -3.08
C ALA A 245 -13.76 14.03 -2.48
N GLN A 246 -15.09 14.06 -2.32
CA GLN A 246 -15.83 12.85 -1.97
C GLN A 246 -16.08 12.02 -3.23
N SER A 247 -15.80 10.72 -3.14
CA SER A 247 -16.09 9.70 -4.18
C SER A 247 -15.40 9.90 -5.55
N ASN A 248 -14.56 10.91 -5.74
CA ASN A 248 -13.87 11.17 -7.00
C ASN A 248 -12.51 10.45 -7.04
N ARG A 249 -12.35 9.51 -7.96
CA ARG A 249 -11.13 8.70 -8.14
C ARG A 249 -9.94 9.47 -8.76
N SER A 250 -10.16 10.68 -9.30
CA SER A 250 -9.09 11.52 -9.83
C SER A 250 -8.59 12.57 -8.83
N ALA A 251 -9.16 12.66 -7.63
CA ALA A 251 -8.69 13.56 -6.59
C ALA A 251 -7.40 13.03 -5.94
N LEU A 252 -6.52 13.95 -5.49
CA LEU A 252 -5.31 13.56 -4.74
C LEU A 252 -5.66 12.85 -3.45
N ILE A 253 -6.67 13.38 -2.73
CA ILE A 253 -7.26 12.73 -1.56
C ILE A 253 -8.73 12.49 -1.84
N ARG A 254 -9.16 11.23 -1.81
CA ARG A 254 -10.56 10.82 -1.91
C ARG A 254 -11.10 10.50 -0.51
N ILE A 255 -12.29 11.01 -0.24
CA ILE A 255 -13.07 10.60 0.93
C ILE A 255 -14.11 9.59 0.45
N PRO A 256 -13.99 8.32 0.82
CA PRO A 256 -15.00 7.32 0.49
C PRO A 256 -16.38 7.67 1.07
N SER A 257 -17.44 7.28 0.39
CA SER A 257 -18.81 7.54 0.85
C SER A 257 -19.07 6.93 2.23
N TYR A 258 -19.65 7.72 3.12
CA TYR A 258 -20.04 7.25 4.44
C TYR A 258 -21.20 6.24 4.37
N THR A 259 -21.05 5.12 5.03
CA THR A 259 -22.14 4.16 5.24
C THR A 259 -22.71 4.37 6.64
N GLN A 260 -24.04 4.55 6.75
CA GLN A 260 -24.71 4.79 8.03
C GLN A 260 -24.35 3.72 9.08
N GLY A 261 -23.96 4.18 10.26
CA GLY A 261 -23.54 3.30 11.38
C GLY A 261 -22.10 2.84 11.33
N ARG A 262 -21.37 3.06 10.24
CA ARG A 262 -19.94 2.66 10.11
C ARG A 262 -18.98 3.79 10.43
N ASN A 263 -19.14 4.44 11.58
CA ASN A 263 -18.30 5.57 12.00
C ASN A 263 -16.81 5.22 12.07
N GLN A 264 -16.49 3.98 12.44
CA GLN A 264 -15.11 3.49 12.55
C GLN A 264 -14.41 3.33 11.18
N SER A 265 -15.17 3.34 10.08
CA SER A 265 -14.61 3.20 8.72
C SER A 265 -14.27 4.54 8.05
N MET A 266 -14.48 5.67 8.75
CA MET A 266 -14.13 6.99 8.20
C MET A 266 -12.62 7.11 7.98
N ARG A 267 -12.24 7.50 6.77
CA ARG A 267 -10.84 7.53 6.35
C ARG A 267 -10.62 8.52 5.21
N ALA A 268 -9.39 8.94 5.04
CA ALA A 268 -8.91 9.69 3.89
C ALA A 268 -8.03 8.76 3.03
N GLU A 269 -8.30 8.68 1.75
CA GLU A 269 -7.53 7.88 0.80
C GLU A 269 -6.60 8.80 0.02
N LEU A 270 -5.31 8.71 0.28
CA LEU A 270 -4.28 9.40 -0.49
C LEU A 270 -3.93 8.55 -1.72
N ARG A 271 -4.13 9.10 -2.92
CA ARG A 271 -4.11 8.32 -4.17
C ARG A 271 -2.88 8.49 -5.05
N PHE A 272 -2.02 9.47 -4.79
CA PHE A 272 -0.80 9.65 -5.59
C PHE A 272 0.39 8.77 -5.22
N PRO A 273 0.49 8.16 -4.02
CA PRO A 273 1.53 7.18 -3.78
C PRO A 273 1.47 6.04 -4.80
N ASP A 274 2.64 5.50 -5.12
CA ASP A 274 2.76 4.33 -5.96
C ASP A 274 3.61 3.24 -5.28
N PRO A 275 3.51 1.98 -5.73
CA PRO A 275 4.14 0.87 -5.04
C PRO A 275 5.66 0.78 -5.24
N SER A 276 6.30 1.70 -6.00
CA SER A 276 7.76 1.83 -6.03
C SER A 276 8.31 2.51 -4.78
N SER A 277 7.45 3.24 -4.05
CA SER A 277 7.84 3.90 -2.80
C SER A 277 8.20 2.91 -1.70
N ASN A 278 9.00 3.37 -0.75
CA ASN A 278 9.26 2.65 0.48
C ASN A 278 8.09 2.91 1.46
N PRO A 279 7.30 1.89 1.87
CA PRO A 279 6.10 2.13 2.67
C PRO A 279 6.39 2.75 4.04
N TYR A 280 7.52 2.42 4.66
CA TYR A 280 7.89 3.03 5.95
C TYR A 280 8.13 4.54 5.81
N LEU A 281 8.88 4.95 4.79
CA LEU A 281 9.15 6.37 4.54
C LEU A 281 7.89 7.11 4.06
N ALA A 282 7.08 6.45 3.21
CA ALA A 282 5.82 7.00 2.74
C ALA A 282 4.88 7.31 3.92
N PHE A 283 4.63 6.33 4.81
CA PHE A 283 3.71 6.53 5.93
C PHE A 283 4.26 7.51 6.97
N ALA A 284 5.59 7.51 7.21
CA ALA A 284 6.22 8.50 8.07
C ALA A 284 6.02 9.93 7.55
N ALA A 285 6.28 10.15 6.26
CA ALA A 285 6.13 11.46 5.64
C ALA A 285 4.67 11.92 5.56
N MET A 286 3.75 11.00 5.22
CA MET A 286 2.31 11.27 5.17
C MET A 286 1.77 11.67 6.55
N LEU A 287 2.17 10.98 7.61
CA LEU A 287 1.77 11.31 8.98
C LEU A 287 2.38 12.64 9.43
N ALA A 288 3.69 12.84 9.24
CA ALA A 288 4.35 14.08 9.61
C ALA A 288 3.70 15.29 8.93
N ALA A 289 3.43 15.22 7.63
CA ALA A 289 2.75 16.27 6.88
C ALA A 289 1.31 16.54 7.38
N ALA A 290 0.65 15.53 7.91
CA ALA A 290 -0.72 15.66 8.43
C ALA A 290 -0.77 16.22 9.86
N LEU A 291 0.34 16.13 10.61
CA LEU A 291 0.44 16.63 11.97
C LEU A 291 0.91 18.09 12.04
N ASP A 292 1.50 18.63 10.96
CA ASP A 292 1.93 20.02 10.83
C ASP A 292 0.75 20.97 10.55
#